data_1927843bfa75c54836eb8dc669c0ca4b
#
_entry.id   1927843bfa75c54836eb8dc669c0ca4b
#
_cell.length_a   1.000
_cell.length_b   1.000
_cell.length_c   1.000
_cell.angle_alpha   90.00
_cell.angle_beta   90.00
_cell.angle_gamma   90.00
#
_symmetry.space_group_name_H-M   'P 1'
#
loop_
_entity.id
_entity.type
_entity.pdbx_description
1 polymer ?
#
loop_
_entity_poly.entity_id
_entity_poly.type
_entity_poly.pdbx_seq_one_letter_code
_entity_poly.pdbx_strand_id
1 'polypeptide(L)'
;MIRIFDTTLRDGEQSPGASMNVEEKLMIAKQLARLGVDIIEAGFAYSSPGDFEAVRRIALEVEGPVVCSLARARPEDITKASEALKGAPRVRIHTFLSTSDIHLKHQFRMTREEAKKRAVEMVQLARTYVDDVEFSPMDASRSDPAYLCEVIEAVIAAGAGTINIPDTVGYAVPQEFGGLIKRIKDSVPNSGQAVISVHCHNDLGLAVANSLAAVVAGAGQVECTINGIGERAGNTSLEEIVMGLRTRRDWYGADTKVVAEEISKTSRLVSKITGMVIQPNKAIVGANAFAHTSGIHQDGLLKDKTTYEIMRPESVGLEQVKLVMGKLSGRHAFRQRLEDLGYKLTEEEVNHAFERFKRLADQKKEIYEEDLEVIVSEEVAKMSERVVLKSFQVESGTNKTPTATVELEIDGKLVSHSGTGDGPVDAVYRTIAAMTQTKSKLLMFGVNAITGGTDAQGEVSVRVEEDGRTVSGHGADTDIITAAARAYLNALNKLAYFAAKQAEGIQKVSLI
;
A
#
# COMPACT_ATOMS: atom_id res chain seq x y z
N MET A 1 19.07 -12.16 -15.74
CA MET A 1 18.59 -11.41 -14.55
C MET A 1 18.58 -9.93 -14.90
N ILE A 2 17.46 -9.26 -14.66
CA ILE A 2 17.32 -7.81 -14.85
C ILE A 2 17.70 -7.13 -13.54
N ARG A 3 18.54 -6.11 -13.61
CA ARG A 3 18.89 -5.28 -12.46
C ARG A 3 17.77 -4.29 -12.16
N ILE A 4 17.44 -4.14 -10.90
CA ILE A 4 16.47 -3.13 -10.42
C ILE A 4 17.25 -1.97 -9.82
N PHE A 5 17.11 -0.81 -10.46
CA PHE A 5 17.62 0.47 -9.99
C PHE A 5 16.45 1.25 -9.37
N ASP A 6 16.46 1.40 -8.06
CA ASP A 6 15.42 2.16 -7.37
C ASP A 6 15.80 3.62 -7.25
N THR A 7 14.97 4.51 -7.78
CA THR A 7 15.12 5.96 -7.68
C THR A 7 14.04 6.64 -6.83
N THR A 8 13.40 5.88 -5.93
CA THR A 8 12.38 6.42 -5.00
C THR A 8 12.91 7.60 -4.19
N LEU A 9 14.17 7.56 -3.74
CA LEU A 9 14.80 8.58 -2.90
C LEU A 9 15.34 9.79 -3.69
N ARG A 10 15.30 9.75 -5.02
CA ARG A 10 15.70 10.87 -5.87
C ARG A 10 14.56 11.34 -6.76
N ASP A 11 14.16 10.57 -7.80
CA ASP A 11 13.07 10.96 -8.70
C ASP A 11 11.70 10.84 -8.02
N GLY A 12 11.53 9.80 -7.21
CA GLY A 12 10.33 9.62 -6.39
C GLY A 12 10.06 10.81 -5.46
N GLU A 13 11.11 11.35 -4.83
CA GLU A 13 11.02 12.53 -3.97
C GLU A 13 10.66 13.82 -4.71
N GLN A 14 10.90 13.87 -6.03
CA GLN A 14 10.52 15.01 -6.87
C GLN A 14 9.00 15.11 -7.10
N SER A 15 8.25 14.10 -6.68
CA SER A 15 6.78 14.19 -6.61
C SER A 15 6.35 15.31 -5.64
N PRO A 16 5.49 16.25 -6.06
CA PRO A 16 5.03 17.32 -5.18
C PRO A 16 4.42 16.77 -3.89
N GLY A 17 4.99 17.17 -2.74
CA GLY A 17 4.56 16.74 -1.41
C GLY A 17 5.26 15.48 -0.86
N ALA A 18 6.14 14.84 -1.62
CA ALA A 18 6.84 13.61 -1.22
C ALA A 18 8.24 13.85 -0.60
N SER A 19 8.56 15.08 -0.23
CA SER A 19 9.88 15.42 0.36
C SER A 19 10.13 14.64 1.66
N MET A 20 11.36 14.16 1.80
CA MET A 20 11.79 13.32 2.92
C MET A 20 12.99 13.92 3.63
N ASN A 21 13.06 13.77 4.94
CA ASN A 21 14.25 14.10 5.72
C ASN A 21 15.29 12.97 5.67
N VAL A 22 16.49 13.22 6.22
CA VAL A 22 17.61 12.27 6.17
C VAL A 22 17.28 10.92 6.83
N GLU A 23 16.58 10.94 7.98
CA GLU A 23 16.21 9.71 8.69
C GLU A 23 15.16 8.89 7.91
N GLU A 24 14.20 9.55 7.31
CA GLU A 24 13.18 8.96 6.47
C GLU A 24 13.80 8.29 5.23
N LYS A 25 14.72 8.99 4.54
CA LYS A 25 15.48 8.42 3.41
C LYS A 25 16.28 7.20 3.84
N LEU A 26 16.96 7.25 4.98
CA LEU A 26 17.74 6.13 5.50
C LEU A 26 16.83 4.92 5.85
N MET A 27 15.66 5.18 6.42
CA MET A 27 14.69 4.13 6.73
C MET A 27 14.20 3.41 5.47
N ILE A 28 13.86 4.17 4.43
CA ILE A 28 13.46 3.60 3.14
C ILE A 28 14.63 2.86 2.49
N ALA A 29 15.84 3.43 2.49
CA ALA A 29 17.02 2.79 1.91
C ALA A 29 17.33 1.42 2.57
N LYS A 30 17.22 1.31 3.90
CA LYS A 30 17.36 0.05 4.62
C LYS A 30 16.27 -0.96 4.22
N GLN A 31 15.05 -0.50 3.97
CA GLN A 31 13.96 -1.37 3.49
C GLN A 31 14.17 -1.79 2.02
N LEU A 32 14.66 -0.90 1.15
CA LEU A 32 15.03 -1.22 -0.24
C LEU A 32 16.15 -2.26 -0.30
N ALA A 33 17.12 -2.19 0.61
CA ALA A 33 18.16 -3.22 0.74
C ALA A 33 17.58 -4.59 1.13
N ARG A 34 16.60 -4.62 2.07
CA ARG A 34 15.87 -5.87 2.42
C ARG A 34 15.02 -6.38 1.26
N LEU A 35 14.40 -5.48 0.51
CA LEU A 35 13.66 -5.82 -0.71
C LEU A 35 14.58 -6.43 -1.78
N GLY A 36 15.90 -6.17 -1.70
CA GLY A 36 16.90 -6.77 -2.58
C GLY A 36 17.04 -6.07 -3.93
N VAL A 37 16.83 -4.75 -3.99
CA VAL A 37 17.17 -3.96 -5.19
C VAL A 37 18.67 -4.00 -5.45
N ASP A 38 19.09 -3.93 -6.71
CA ASP A 38 20.51 -3.97 -7.07
C ASP A 38 21.21 -2.63 -6.84
N ILE A 39 20.51 -1.52 -7.11
CA ILE A 39 21.02 -0.16 -6.96
C ILE A 39 19.97 0.71 -6.26
N ILE A 40 20.41 1.61 -5.37
CA ILE A 40 19.61 2.68 -4.76
C ILE A 40 20.19 4.02 -5.19
N GLU A 41 19.42 4.82 -5.91
CA GLU A 41 19.75 6.22 -6.14
C GLU A 41 19.32 7.05 -4.93
N ALA A 42 20.28 7.34 -4.06
CA ALA A 42 20.05 7.88 -2.73
C ALA A 42 19.65 9.37 -2.71
N GLY A 43 19.90 10.07 -3.80
CA GLY A 43 19.59 11.50 -3.93
C GLY A 43 20.50 12.23 -4.89
N PHE A 44 20.45 13.56 -4.81
CA PHE A 44 21.28 14.49 -5.57
C PHE A 44 22.15 15.31 -4.61
N ALA A 45 23.36 14.83 -4.32
CA ALA A 45 24.24 15.36 -3.27
C ALA A 45 24.59 16.86 -3.42
N TYR A 46 24.48 17.42 -4.62
CA TYR A 46 24.74 18.84 -4.87
C TYR A 46 23.54 19.75 -4.55
N SER A 47 22.33 19.21 -4.47
CA SER A 47 21.09 19.98 -4.36
C SER A 47 20.99 20.74 -3.03
N SER A 48 21.37 20.10 -1.93
CA SER A 48 21.32 20.68 -0.58
C SER A 48 22.28 19.98 0.39
N PRO A 49 22.61 20.62 1.54
CA PRO A 49 23.36 19.94 2.61
C PRO A 49 22.62 18.70 3.15
N GLY A 50 21.29 18.72 3.20
CA GLY A 50 20.47 17.57 3.62
C GLY A 50 20.57 16.40 2.67
N ASP A 51 20.50 16.64 1.35
CA ASP A 51 20.69 15.59 0.36
C ASP A 51 22.11 15.02 0.35
N PHE A 52 23.11 15.88 0.52
CA PHE A 52 24.48 15.43 0.69
C PHE A 52 24.62 14.46 1.87
N GLU A 53 24.07 14.83 3.03
CA GLU A 53 24.12 13.99 4.22
C GLU A 53 23.32 12.71 4.07
N ALA A 54 22.15 12.76 3.42
CA ALA A 54 21.36 11.58 3.12
C ALA A 54 22.13 10.58 2.24
N VAL A 55 22.70 11.05 1.13
CA VAL A 55 23.52 10.20 0.24
C VAL A 55 24.70 9.62 1.01
N ARG A 56 25.41 10.43 1.81
CA ARG A 56 26.56 9.98 2.61
C ARG A 56 26.18 8.91 3.61
N ARG A 57 25.12 9.14 4.38
CA ARG A 57 24.68 8.18 5.41
C ARG A 57 24.19 6.87 4.78
N ILE A 58 23.41 6.95 3.71
CA ILE A 58 22.95 5.75 2.99
C ILE A 58 24.14 4.97 2.46
N ALA A 59 25.13 5.64 1.87
CA ALA A 59 26.31 4.99 1.32
C ALA A 59 27.15 4.26 2.39
N LEU A 60 27.20 4.79 3.61
CA LEU A 60 28.00 4.21 4.71
C LEU A 60 27.23 3.21 5.59
N GLU A 61 25.90 3.35 5.69
CA GLU A 61 25.08 2.58 6.64
C GLU A 61 24.23 1.48 5.98
N VAL A 62 24.06 1.49 4.64
CA VAL A 62 23.23 0.52 3.93
C VAL A 62 24.10 -0.49 3.19
N GLU A 63 24.01 -1.74 3.57
CA GLU A 63 24.77 -2.84 2.97
C GLU A 63 23.91 -3.58 1.91
N GLY A 64 24.58 -4.11 0.91
CA GLY A 64 24.00 -4.96 -0.14
C GLY A 64 23.92 -4.27 -1.51
N PRO A 65 23.01 -3.30 -1.75
CA PRO A 65 22.90 -2.62 -3.04
C PRO A 65 24.11 -1.71 -3.34
N VAL A 66 24.27 -1.37 -4.61
CA VAL A 66 25.14 -0.25 -5.03
C VAL A 66 24.43 1.05 -4.64
N VAL A 67 25.11 1.99 -3.98
CA VAL A 67 24.57 3.30 -3.68
C VAL A 67 24.99 4.30 -4.75
N CYS A 68 24.01 4.94 -5.36
CA CYS A 68 24.18 5.87 -6.46
C CYS A 68 23.85 7.30 -6.04
N SER A 69 24.60 8.28 -6.55
CA SER A 69 24.26 9.70 -6.47
C SER A 69 24.10 10.29 -7.87
N LEU A 70 23.01 11.03 -8.08
CA LEU A 70 22.82 11.80 -9.30
C LEU A 70 23.77 13.00 -9.32
N ALA A 71 24.26 13.36 -10.50
CA ALA A 71 25.06 14.54 -10.78
C ALA A 71 24.77 15.09 -12.17
N ARG A 72 24.49 16.37 -12.31
CA ARG A 72 24.46 17.00 -13.62
C ARG A 72 25.83 16.91 -14.27
N ALA A 73 25.87 17.02 -15.61
CA ALA A 73 27.14 17.06 -16.35
C ALA A 73 27.91 18.38 -16.06
N ARG A 74 28.35 18.53 -14.81
CA ARG A 74 29.16 19.65 -14.29
C ARG A 74 30.20 19.13 -13.32
N PRO A 75 31.43 19.65 -13.35
CA PRO A 75 32.51 19.19 -12.47
C PRO A 75 32.16 19.28 -10.99
N GLU A 76 31.47 20.35 -10.57
CA GLU A 76 31.12 20.59 -9.17
C GLU A 76 30.12 19.55 -8.65
N ASP A 77 29.13 19.18 -9.46
CA ASP A 77 28.13 18.18 -9.11
C ASP A 77 28.77 16.79 -8.96
N ILE A 78 29.65 16.41 -9.90
CA ILE A 78 30.33 15.12 -9.90
C ILE A 78 31.29 15.01 -8.71
N THR A 79 32.05 16.09 -8.44
CA THR A 79 32.93 16.14 -7.26
C THR A 79 32.12 16.01 -5.98
N LYS A 80 30.99 16.71 -5.88
CA LYS A 80 30.12 16.64 -4.69
C LYS A 80 29.50 15.26 -4.47
N ALA A 81 29.08 14.60 -5.57
CA ALA A 81 28.61 13.21 -5.52
C ALA A 81 29.72 12.26 -5.03
N SER A 82 30.96 12.41 -5.55
CA SER A 82 32.09 11.59 -5.11
C SER A 82 32.45 11.79 -3.64
N GLU A 83 32.37 13.04 -3.13
CA GLU A 83 32.60 13.34 -1.72
C GLU A 83 31.56 12.65 -0.82
N ALA A 84 30.27 12.69 -1.20
CA ALA A 84 29.20 12.05 -0.45
C ALA A 84 29.32 10.52 -0.43
N LEU A 85 29.78 9.92 -1.52
CA LEU A 85 29.95 8.47 -1.67
C LEU A 85 31.27 7.94 -1.08
N LYS A 86 32.17 8.81 -0.63
CA LYS A 86 33.51 8.44 -0.18
C LYS A 86 33.49 7.49 1.02
N GLY A 87 34.22 6.39 0.89
CA GLY A 87 34.39 5.39 1.94
C GLY A 87 33.35 4.24 1.88
N ALA A 88 32.35 4.34 1.04
CA ALA A 88 31.39 3.26 0.83
C ALA A 88 31.96 2.18 -0.12
N PRO A 89 31.61 0.88 0.07
CA PRO A 89 32.26 -0.22 -0.65
C PRO A 89 31.76 -0.37 -2.09
N ARG A 90 30.55 0.02 -2.40
CA ARG A 90 29.90 -0.17 -3.70
C ARG A 90 29.14 1.08 -4.08
N VAL A 91 29.70 1.86 -4.97
CA VAL A 91 29.18 3.19 -5.31
C VAL A 91 29.09 3.38 -6.82
N ARG A 92 28.15 4.23 -7.23
CA ARG A 92 27.96 4.66 -8.62
C ARG A 92 27.74 6.16 -8.66
N ILE A 93 28.30 6.81 -9.67
CA ILE A 93 27.93 8.17 -10.06
C ILE A 93 27.05 8.09 -11.30
N HIS A 94 25.85 8.65 -11.22
CA HIS A 94 24.92 8.77 -12.32
C HIS A 94 24.94 10.21 -12.83
N THR A 95 25.45 10.43 -14.05
CA THR A 95 25.47 11.76 -14.66
C THR A 95 24.63 11.80 -15.92
N PHE A 96 24.08 12.96 -16.25
CA PHE A 96 23.16 13.11 -17.37
C PHE A 96 23.35 14.44 -18.10
N LEU A 97 23.05 14.40 -19.41
CA LEU A 97 22.92 15.57 -20.24
C LEU A 97 21.92 15.27 -21.37
N SER A 98 21.12 16.25 -21.76
CA SER A 98 20.14 16.02 -22.81
C SER A 98 20.77 15.88 -24.20
N THR A 99 20.11 15.04 -25.01
CA THR A 99 20.46 14.83 -26.42
C THR A 99 19.37 15.29 -27.37
N SER A 100 18.18 15.71 -26.87
CA SER A 100 17.14 16.24 -27.74
C SER A 100 17.40 17.68 -28.17
N ASP A 101 17.13 17.99 -29.43
CA ASP A 101 17.30 19.35 -29.97
C ASP A 101 16.45 20.38 -29.23
N ILE A 102 15.28 19.96 -28.73
CA ILE A 102 14.39 20.82 -27.94
C ILE A 102 15.10 21.30 -26.67
N HIS A 103 15.69 20.40 -25.90
CA HIS A 103 16.39 20.73 -24.67
C HIS A 103 17.72 21.43 -24.97
N LEU A 104 18.49 20.97 -25.95
CA LEU A 104 19.76 21.60 -26.31
C LEU A 104 19.54 23.07 -26.68
N LYS A 105 18.53 23.37 -27.50
CA LYS A 105 18.23 24.72 -27.94
C LYS A 105 17.66 25.62 -26.84
N HIS A 106 16.65 25.13 -26.11
CA HIS A 106 15.85 25.98 -25.23
C HIS A 106 16.30 25.98 -23.77
N GLN A 107 16.81 24.84 -23.28
CA GLN A 107 17.22 24.69 -21.87
C GLN A 107 18.73 24.87 -21.69
N PHE A 108 19.55 24.20 -22.51
CA PHE A 108 21.01 24.17 -22.34
C PHE A 108 21.73 25.22 -23.17
N ARG A 109 21.14 25.68 -24.27
CA ARG A 109 21.75 26.61 -25.25
C ARG A 109 23.11 26.12 -25.74
N MET A 110 23.15 24.87 -26.14
CA MET A 110 24.32 24.15 -26.62
C MET A 110 24.08 23.56 -28.00
N THR A 111 25.14 23.44 -28.78
CA THR A 111 25.15 22.63 -29.98
C THR A 111 25.26 21.14 -29.65
N ARG A 112 24.91 20.26 -30.58
CA ARG A 112 25.06 18.80 -30.44
C ARG A 112 26.51 18.43 -30.15
N GLU A 113 27.50 19.08 -30.81
CA GLU A 113 28.92 18.81 -30.60
C GLU A 113 29.40 19.22 -29.19
N GLU A 114 28.99 20.39 -28.70
CA GLU A 114 29.31 20.83 -27.34
C GLU A 114 28.70 19.90 -26.29
N ALA A 115 27.47 19.42 -26.50
CA ALA A 115 26.82 18.48 -25.60
C ALA A 115 27.54 17.12 -25.58
N LYS A 116 27.86 16.55 -26.73
CA LYS A 116 28.64 15.30 -26.86
C LYS A 116 29.99 15.43 -26.16
N LYS A 117 30.74 16.50 -26.44
CA LYS A 117 32.04 16.77 -25.81
C LYS A 117 31.91 16.83 -24.28
N ARG A 118 30.93 17.61 -23.75
CA ARG A 118 30.70 17.72 -22.31
C ARG A 118 30.30 16.38 -21.69
N ALA A 119 29.44 15.60 -22.33
CA ALA A 119 29.09 14.26 -21.85
C ALA A 119 30.31 13.38 -21.67
N VAL A 120 31.20 13.33 -22.67
CA VAL A 120 32.46 12.58 -22.62
C VAL A 120 33.37 13.06 -21.49
N GLU A 121 33.61 14.38 -21.39
CA GLU A 121 34.47 14.97 -20.36
C GLU A 121 33.96 14.65 -18.96
N MET A 122 32.63 14.69 -18.75
CA MET A 122 32.02 14.45 -17.42
C MET A 122 32.02 12.97 -17.06
N VAL A 123 31.82 12.06 -18.00
CA VAL A 123 32.00 10.62 -17.77
C VAL A 123 33.45 10.32 -17.41
N GLN A 124 34.43 10.88 -18.13
CA GLN A 124 35.85 10.72 -17.82
C GLN A 124 36.17 11.25 -16.41
N LEU A 125 35.64 12.43 -16.05
CA LEU A 125 35.82 12.98 -14.71
C LEU A 125 35.23 12.05 -13.63
N ALA A 126 34.00 11.57 -13.81
CA ALA A 126 33.35 10.64 -12.87
C ALA A 126 34.19 9.36 -12.70
N ARG A 127 34.76 8.84 -13.79
CA ARG A 127 35.65 7.67 -13.79
C ARG A 127 36.92 7.88 -12.97
N THR A 128 37.38 9.10 -12.76
CA THR A 128 38.52 9.37 -11.87
C THR A 128 38.22 9.15 -10.40
N TYR A 129 36.91 9.15 -10.02
CA TYR A 129 36.45 8.99 -8.66
C TYR A 129 35.91 7.61 -8.35
N VAL A 130 35.16 6.98 -9.30
CA VAL A 130 34.52 5.68 -9.12
C VAL A 130 34.67 4.79 -10.35
N ASP A 131 34.63 3.47 -10.15
CA ASP A 131 34.70 2.51 -11.25
C ASP A 131 33.34 2.29 -11.95
N ASP A 132 32.23 2.55 -11.30
CA ASP A 132 30.87 2.37 -11.85
C ASP A 132 30.26 3.73 -12.17
N VAL A 133 30.11 4.04 -13.45
CA VAL A 133 29.53 5.29 -13.95
C VAL A 133 28.37 4.96 -14.86
N GLU A 134 27.22 5.57 -14.57
CA GLU A 134 26.03 5.56 -15.39
C GLU A 134 25.84 6.91 -16.08
N PHE A 135 25.50 6.87 -17.38
CA PHE A 135 25.18 8.07 -18.14
C PHE A 135 23.78 7.98 -18.73
N SER A 136 23.01 9.06 -18.57
CA SER A 136 21.68 9.23 -19.20
C SER A 136 21.70 10.31 -20.27
N PRO A 137 21.51 9.97 -21.57
CA PRO A 137 21.16 10.92 -22.60
C PRO A 137 19.70 11.38 -22.41
N MET A 138 19.48 12.40 -21.56
CA MET A 138 18.15 12.87 -21.18
C MET A 138 17.31 13.19 -22.40
N ASP A 139 16.01 12.83 -22.37
CA ASP A 139 15.04 12.99 -23.46
C ASP A 139 15.39 12.15 -24.71
N ALA A 140 15.90 10.95 -24.48
CA ALA A 140 16.34 10.04 -25.53
C ALA A 140 15.21 9.66 -26.50
N SER A 141 13.98 9.49 -26.00
CA SER A 141 12.81 9.14 -26.81
C SER A 141 12.47 10.20 -27.89
N ARG A 142 12.90 11.46 -27.69
CA ARG A 142 12.68 12.56 -28.65
C ARG A 142 13.98 13.06 -29.31
N SER A 143 15.09 12.38 -29.09
CA SER A 143 16.39 12.70 -29.68
C SER A 143 16.46 12.18 -31.11
N ASP A 144 17.26 12.84 -31.95
CA ASP A 144 17.65 12.28 -33.26
C ASP A 144 18.37 10.94 -33.05
N PRO A 145 17.89 9.83 -33.64
CA PRO A 145 18.42 8.51 -33.34
C PRO A 145 19.88 8.30 -33.73
N ALA A 146 20.36 8.97 -34.80
CA ALA A 146 21.75 8.86 -35.23
C ALA A 146 22.67 9.57 -34.24
N TYR A 147 22.32 10.82 -33.88
CA TYR A 147 23.05 11.59 -32.88
C TYR A 147 23.04 10.93 -31.50
N LEU A 148 21.89 10.35 -31.09
CA LEU A 148 21.80 9.59 -29.85
C LEU A 148 22.81 8.43 -29.83
N CYS A 149 22.91 7.65 -30.92
CA CYS A 149 23.86 6.55 -31.04
C CYS A 149 25.30 7.05 -30.98
N GLU A 150 25.65 8.17 -31.64
CA GLU A 150 26.98 8.77 -31.56
C GLU A 150 27.38 9.19 -30.15
N VAL A 151 26.46 9.79 -29.38
CA VAL A 151 26.70 10.15 -27.98
C VAL A 151 26.90 8.91 -27.12
N ILE A 152 26.05 7.89 -27.28
CA ILE A 152 26.15 6.63 -26.53
C ILE A 152 27.52 5.94 -26.81
N GLU A 153 27.91 5.83 -28.06
CA GLU A 153 29.24 5.26 -28.43
C GLU A 153 30.38 6.00 -27.74
N ALA A 154 30.35 7.34 -27.79
CA ALA A 154 31.39 8.19 -27.24
C ALA A 154 31.49 8.09 -25.70
N VAL A 155 30.34 8.05 -24.98
CA VAL A 155 30.37 7.95 -23.51
C VAL A 155 30.71 6.55 -23.02
N ILE A 156 30.38 5.48 -23.76
CA ILE A 156 30.87 4.11 -23.47
C ILE A 156 32.40 4.08 -23.65
N ALA A 157 32.92 4.64 -24.73
CA ALA A 157 34.35 4.74 -24.95
C ALA A 157 35.06 5.58 -23.86
N ALA A 158 34.39 6.55 -23.26
CA ALA A 158 34.87 7.35 -22.14
C ALA A 158 34.82 6.61 -20.79
N GLY A 159 34.19 5.43 -20.72
CA GLY A 159 34.16 4.57 -19.53
C GLY A 159 32.81 4.47 -18.80
N ALA A 160 31.71 4.89 -19.41
CA ALA A 160 30.38 4.62 -18.86
C ALA A 160 30.07 3.11 -18.95
N GLY A 161 29.86 2.48 -17.78
CA GLY A 161 29.51 1.05 -17.68
C GLY A 161 28.03 0.75 -17.80
N THR A 162 27.20 1.77 -17.66
CA THR A 162 25.73 1.70 -17.84
C THR A 162 25.26 2.92 -18.63
N ILE A 163 24.42 2.67 -19.63
CA ILE A 163 23.75 3.71 -20.40
C ILE A 163 22.26 3.60 -20.15
N ASN A 164 21.70 4.60 -19.51
CA ASN A 164 20.28 4.65 -19.19
C ASN A 164 19.53 5.47 -20.24
N ILE A 165 18.52 4.89 -20.86
CA ILE A 165 17.75 5.50 -21.94
C ILE A 165 16.41 6.02 -21.37
N PRO A 166 16.27 7.36 -21.18
CA PRO A 166 15.06 7.88 -20.57
C PRO A 166 13.98 8.28 -21.60
N ASP A 167 12.76 7.86 -21.32
CA ASP A 167 11.54 8.49 -21.82
C ASP A 167 11.12 9.60 -20.84
N THR A 168 11.83 10.71 -20.89
CA THR A 168 11.81 11.78 -19.88
C THR A 168 10.44 12.45 -19.75
N VAL A 169 9.64 12.48 -20.81
CA VAL A 169 8.31 13.13 -20.81
C VAL A 169 7.15 12.14 -20.92
N GLY A 170 7.43 10.83 -20.80
CA GLY A 170 6.39 9.79 -20.85
C GLY A 170 5.64 9.74 -22.17
N TYR A 171 6.34 10.01 -23.28
CA TYR A 171 5.77 10.22 -24.61
C TYR A 171 5.75 8.96 -25.47
N ALA A 172 6.71 8.06 -25.26
CA ALA A 172 6.91 6.89 -26.10
C ALA A 172 5.79 5.85 -25.92
N VAL A 173 5.56 5.06 -26.97
CA VAL A 173 4.72 3.85 -26.90
C VAL A 173 5.61 2.60 -26.90
N PRO A 174 5.13 1.43 -26.41
CA PRO A 174 5.99 0.27 -26.17
C PRO A 174 6.77 -0.23 -27.40
N GLN A 175 6.13 -0.25 -28.57
CA GLN A 175 6.77 -0.69 -29.81
C GLN A 175 7.88 0.27 -30.26
N GLU A 176 7.65 1.56 -30.13
CA GLU A 176 8.62 2.59 -30.45
C GLU A 176 9.81 2.54 -29.50
N PHE A 177 9.54 2.47 -28.19
CA PHE A 177 10.59 2.46 -27.19
C PHE A 177 11.43 1.17 -27.24
N GLY A 178 10.81 0.00 -27.36
CA GLY A 178 11.52 -1.25 -27.63
C GLY A 178 12.32 -1.22 -28.92
N GLY A 179 11.78 -0.62 -29.98
CA GLY A 179 12.47 -0.39 -31.24
C GLY A 179 13.72 0.51 -31.11
N LEU A 180 13.64 1.55 -30.26
CA LEU A 180 14.77 2.42 -29.94
C LEU A 180 15.90 1.63 -29.25
N ILE A 181 15.58 0.82 -28.23
CA ILE A 181 16.56 -0.02 -27.54
C ILE A 181 17.24 -1.00 -28.50
N LYS A 182 16.44 -1.66 -29.33
CA LYS A 182 16.98 -2.56 -30.36
C LYS A 182 17.93 -1.83 -31.31
N ARG A 183 17.53 -0.65 -31.81
CA ARG A 183 18.39 0.19 -32.69
C ARG A 183 19.69 0.56 -32.03
N ILE A 184 19.70 0.98 -30.78
CA ILE A 184 20.93 1.32 -30.03
C ILE A 184 21.86 0.09 -29.98
N LYS A 185 21.33 -1.07 -29.64
CA LYS A 185 22.12 -2.31 -29.57
C LYS A 185 22.70 -2.73 -30.92
N ASP A 186 21.94 -2.54 -31.99
CA ASP A 186 22.34 -2.95 -33.34
C ASP A 186 23.29 -1.93 -34.00
N SER A 187 23.18 -0.64 -33.68
CA SER A 187 23.91 0.45 -34.38
C SER A 187 25.11 0.97 -33.61
N VAL A 188 25.19 0.79 -32.29
CA VAL A 188 26.30 1.26 -31.46
C VAL A 188 27.37 0.15 -31.34
N PRO A 189 28.56 0.27 -31.97
CA PRO A 189 29.50 -0.83 -32.08
C PRO A 189 30.02 -1.37 -30.74
N ASN A 190 30.13 -0.49 -29.74
CA ASN A 190 30.62 -0.83 -28.40
C ASN A 190 29.49 -1.05 -27.38
N SER A 191 28.20 -1.16 -27.81
CA SER A 191 27.05 -1.35 -26.93
C SER A 191 27.15 -2.57 -25.99
N GLY A 192 27.84 -3.61 -26.43
CA GLY A 192 28.12 -4.81 -25.64
C GLY A 192 29.06 -4.60 -24.44
N GLN A 193 29.72 -3.45 -24.34
CA GLN A 193 30.64 -3.11 -23.22
C GLN A 193 29.91 -2.43 -22.07
N ALA A 194 28.63 -2.04 -22.26
CA ALA A 194 27.83 -1.39 -21.24
C ALA A 194 26.46 -2.11 -21.03
N VAL A 195 25.90 -1.96 -19.85
CA VAL A 195 24.51 -2.36 -19.59
C VAL A 195 23.58 -1.29 -20.14
N ILE A 196 22.62 -1.68 -20.97
CA ILE A 196 21.54 -0.77 -21.36
C ILE A 196 20.48 -0.78 -20.25
N SER A 197 20.25 0.37 -19.66
CA SER A 197 19.24 0.68 -18.68
C SER A 197 18.11 1.48 -19.31
N VAL A 198 16.94 1.48 -18.71
CA VAL A 198 15.80 2.29 -19.16
C VAL A 198 15.11 2.97 -17.99
N HIS A 199 14.61 4.19 -18.24
CA HIS A 199 13.88 5.01 -17.31
C HIS A 199 12.65 5.60 -18.02
N CYS A 200 11.45 5.30 -17.54
CA CYS A 200 10.22 5.76 -18.20
C CYS A 200 9.31 6.51 -17.24
N HIS A 201 8.89 7.73 -17.64
CA HIS A 201 7.81 8.45 -16.98
C HIS A 201 6.44 7.97 -17.45
N ASN A 202 5.41 8.22 -16.63
CA ASN A 202 4.10 7.58 -16.76
C ASN A 202 2.99 8.51 -17.27
N ASP A 203 3.35 9.57 -17.99
CA ASP A 203 2.40 10.61 -18.43
C ASP A 203 1.25 10.06 -19.28
N LEU A 204 1.52 9.04 -20.10
CA LEU A 204 0.50 8.32 -20.89
C LEU A 204 0.02 7.02 -20.21
N GLY A 205 0.47 6.70 -18.98
CA GLY A 205 0.15 5.43 -18.32
C GLY A 205 0.88 4.23 -18.92
N LEU A 206 2.01 4.43 -19.62
CA LEU A 206 2.72 3.39 -20.38
C LEU A 206 4.12 3.08 -19.84
N ALA A 207 4.54 3.68 -18.73
CA ALA A 207 5.91 3.53 -18.23
C ALA A 207 6.31 2.07 -18.02
N VAL A 208 5.48 1.27 -17.37
CA VAL A 208 5.73 -0.17 -17.14
C VAL A 208 5.75 -0.93 -18.46
N ALA A 209 4.82 -0.66 -19.36
CA ALA A 209 4.75 -1.31 -20.67
C ALA A 209 5.97 -0.98 -21.52
N ASN A 210 6.44 0.28 -21.52
CA ASN A 210 7.65 0.71 -22.21
C ASN A 210 8.89 0.00 -21.64
N SER A 211 9.03 -0.04 -20.31
CA SER A 211 10.15 -0.71 -19.63
C SER A 211 10.18 -2.22 -19.92
N LEU A 212 9.03 -2.89 -19.92
CA LEU A 212 8.95 -4.32 -20.27
C LEU A 212 9.25 -4.56 -21.76
N ALA A 213 8.82 -3.68 -22.66
CA ALA A 213 9.18 -3.76 -24.09
C ALA A 213 10.70 -3.57 -24.30
N ALA A 214 11.32 -2.69 -23.52
CA ALA A 214 12.76 -2.51 -23.52
C ALA A 214 13.51 -3.75 -23.00
N VAL A 215 13.02 -4.42 -21.98
CA VAL A 215 13.58 -5.69 -21.49
C VAL A 215 13.54 -6.76 -22.60
N VAL A 216 12.43 -6.89 -23.32
CA VAL A 216 12.33 -7.79 -24.49
C VAL A 216 13.34 -7.42 -25.57
N ALA A 217 13.60 -6.12 -25.78
CA ALA A 217 14.60 -5.62 -26.72
C ALA A 217 16.04 -5.76 -26.22
N GLY A 218 16.25 -6.21 -24.97
CA GLY A 218 17.54 -6.54 -24.39
C GLY A 218 18.12 -5.50 -23.43
N ALA A 219 17.28 -4.66 -22.82
CA ALA A 219 17.70 -3.88 -21.66
C ALA A 219 18.03 -4.82 -20.48
N GLY A 220 19.10 -4.51 -19.75
CA GLY A 220 19.60 -5.30 -18.62
C GLY A 220 19.34 -4.67 -17.26
N GLN A 221 18.86 -3.41 -17.24
CA GLN A 221 18.51 -2.67 -16.02
C GLN A 221 17.23 -1.87 -16.26
N VAL A 222 16.39 -1.76 -15.22
CA VAL A 222 15.21 -0.90 -15.21
C VAL A 222 15.29 0.05 -14.03
N GLU A 223 15.26 1.36 -14.30
CA GLU A 223 15.01 2.37 -13.27
C GLU A 223 13.52 2.47 -12.97
N CYS A 224 13.18 2.44 -11.71
CA CYS A 224 11.80 2.45 -11.26
C CYS A 224 11.69 3.02 -9.83
N THR A 225 10.46 3.25 -9.38
CA THR A 225 10.20 3.72 -8.03
C THR A 225 9.15 2.84 -7.35
N ILE A 226 9.21 2.77 -6.03
CA ILE A 226 8.13 2.16 -5.25
C ILE A 226 6.84 2.93 -5.49
N ASN A 227 5.75 2.23 -5.75
CA ASN A 227 4.42 2.77 -6.07
C ASN A 227 4.38 3.62 -7.36
N GLY A 228 5.45 3.66 -8.13
CA GLY A 228 5.54 4.50 -9.33
C GLY A 228 5.53 6.00 -9.03
N ILE A 229 5.90 6.44 -7.82
CA ILE A 229 5.95 7.87 -7.48
C ILE A 229 7.02 8.60 -8.29
N GLY A 230 6.86 9.91 -8.50
CA GLY A 230 7.81 10.73 -9.25
C GLY A 230 7.17 12.00 -9.79
N GLU A 231 7.93 12.72 -10.60
CA GLU A 231 7.42 13.94 -11.23
C GLU A 231 6.17 13.67 -12.09
N ARG A 232 5.26 14.62 -12.14
CA ARG A 232 4.02 14.63 -12.93
C ARG A 232 3.16 13.40 -12.65
N ALA A 233 3.06 12.43 -13.59
CA ALA A 233 2.30 11.19 -13.44
C ALA A 233 3.12 10.04 -12.82
N GLY A 234 4.38 10.30 -12.46
CA GLY A 234 5.28 9.35 -11.82
C GLY A 234 6.15 8.56 -12.79
N ASN A 235 6.78 7.53 -12.26
CA ASN A 235 7.75 6.66 -12.91
C ASN A 235 7.20 5.25 -13.17
N THR A 236 8.01 4.43 -13.81
CA THR A 236 7.81 2.98 -13.82
C THR A 236 7.69 2.45 -12.40
N SER A 237 6.64 1.69 -12.13
CA SER A 237 6.34 1.10 -10.82
C SER A 237 7.18 -0.17 -10.59
N LEU A 238 8.00 -0.19 -9.54
CA LEU A 238 8.92 -1.30 -9.23
C LEU A 238 8.15 -2.62 -9.06
N GLU A 239 7.11 -2.62 -8.26
CA GLU A 239 6.28 -3.79 -7.97
C GLU A 239 5.66 -4.39 -9.24
N GLU A 240 5.27 -3.55 -10.19
CA GLU A 240 4.66 -3.99 -11.44
C GLU A 240 5.69 -4.61 -12.40
N ILE A 241 6.92 -4.06 -12.46
CA ILE A 241 8.03 -4.65 -13.22
C ILE A 241 8.41 -6.01 -12.63
N VAL A 242 8.64 -6.08 -11.33
CA VAL A 242 9.09 -7.31 -10.65
C VAL A 242 8.06 -8.42 -10.83
N MET A 243 6.79 -8.13 -10.54
CA MET A 243 5.74 -9.13 -10.63
C MET A 243 5.36 -9.45 -12.07
N GLY A 244 5.45 -8.49 -12.98
CA GLY A 244 5.28 -8.73 -14.42
C GLY A 244 6.31 -9.72 -14.97
N LEU A 245 7.59 -9.52 -14.67
CA LEU A 245 8.66 -10.43 -15.09
C LEU A 245 8.51 -11.81 -14.45
N ARG A 246 8.19 -11.88 -13.14
CA ARG A 246 8.05 -13.14 -12.40
C ARG A 246 6.84 -13.95 -12.86
N THR A 247 5.67 -13.30 -12.99
CA THR A 247 4.41 -13.95 -13.38
C THR A 247 4.44 -14.41 -14.83
N ARG A 248 5.09 -13.65 -15.72
CA ARG A 248 5.20 -13.96 -17.16
C ARG A 248 6.64 -14.32 -17.55
N ARG A 249 7.31 -15.09 -16.69
CA ARG A 249 8.65 -15.61 -16.95
C ARG A 249 8.71 -16.46 -18.23
N ASP A 250 7.62 -17.12 -18.56
CA ASP A 250 7.41 -17.85 -19.81
C ASP A 250 7.60 -16.97 -21.04
N TRP A 251 7.18 -15.71 -20.95
CA TRP A 251 7.26 -14.74 -22.04
C TRP A 251 8.57 -13.93 -22.03
N TYR A 252 8.94 -13.40 -20.87
CA TYR A 252 10.11 -12.51 -20.77
C TYR A 252 11.45 -13.25 -20.71
N GLY A 253 11.47 -14.52 -20.32
CA GLY A 253 12.72 -15.27 -20.11
C GLY A 253 13.65 -14.65 -19.07
N ALA A 254 13.14 -13.73 -18.26
CA ALA A 254 13.89 -12.90 -17.33
C ALA A 254 13.24 -12.88 -15.94
N ASP A 255 14.03 -12.55 -14.92
CA ASP A 255 13.59 -12.39 -13.54
C ASP A 255 14.51 -11.36 -12.85
N THR A 256 14.20 -11.00 -11.61
CA THR A 256 14.96 -10.09 -10.77
C THR A 256 15.47 -10.79 -9.50
N LYS A 257 16.32 -10.12 -8.71
CA LYS A 257 16.73 -10.59 -7.39
C LYS A 257 15.81 -10.13 -6.26
N VAL A 258 14.80 -9.33 -6.58
CA VAL A 258 13.90 -8.73 -5.61
C VAL A 258 13.16 -9.81 -4.81
N VAL A 259 13.12 -9.65 -3.49
CA VAL A 259 12.33 -10.47 -2.56
C VAL A 259 10.90 -9.96 -2.59
N ALA A 260 10.06 -10.59 -3.42
CA ALA A 260 8.72 -10.07 -3.70
C ALA A 260 7.82 -10.01 -2.44
N GLU A 261 8.06 -10.86 -1.47
CA GLU A 261 7.36 -10.89 -0.18
C GLU A 261 7.57 -9.60 0.64
N GLU A 262 8.62 -8.82 0.36
CA GLU A 262 8.85 -7.49 0.98
C GLU A 262 8.15 -6.34 0.24
N ILE A 263 7.54 -6.57 -0.94
CA ILE A 263 6.92 -5.52 -1.78
C ILE A 263 5.84 -4.76 -1.03
N SER A 264 4.84 -5.44 -0.48
CA SER A 264 3.70 -4.77 0.19
C SER A 264 4.12 -3.97 1.41
N LYS A 265 5.10 -4.45 2.16
CA LYS A 265 5.67 -3.75 3.31
C LYS A 265 6.42 -2.49 2.88
N THR A 266 7.23 -2.59 1.81
CA THR A 266 7.98 -1.47 1.25
C THR A 266 7.04 -0.42 0.70
N SER A 267 6.03 -0.83 -0.06
CA SER A 267 4.98 0.05 -0.61
C SER A 267 4.27 0.85 0.48
N ARG A 268 3.84 0.19 1.56
CA ARG A 268 3.20 0.86 2.71
C ARG A 268 4.14 1.81 3.44
N LEU A 269 5.41 1.43 3.61
CA LEU A 269 6.40 2.29 4.26
C LEU A 269 6.60 3.59 3.48
N VAL A 270 6.82 3.50 2.17
CA VAL A 270 6.98 4.67 1.28
C VAL A 270 5.72 5.54 1.30
N SER A 271 4.53 4.94 1.15
CA SER A 271 3.27 5.67 1.22
C SER A 271 3.08 6.41 2.54
N LYS A 272 3.42 5.77 3.66
CA LYS A 272 3.32 6.38 5.01
C LYS A 272 4.29 7.54 5.19
N ILE A 273 5.52 7.42 4.72
CA ILE A 273 6.55 8.46 4.88
C ILE A 273 6.28 9.64 3.95
N THR A 274 5.98 9.38 2.69
CA THR A 274 5.77 10.43 1.69
C THR A 274 4.38 11.07 1.74
N GLY A 275 3.41 10.45 2.43
CA GLY A 275 2.00 10.85 2.39
C GLY A 275 1.29 10.57 1.06
N MET A 276 1.97 9.96 0.08
CA MET A 276 1.38 9.60 -1.21
C MET A 276 0.51 8.36 -1.06
N VAL A 277 -0.81 8.55 -1.10
CA VAL A 277 -1.79 7.48 -0.91
C VAL A 277 -1.80 6.52 -2.09
N ILE A 278 -1.74 5.22 -1.81
CA ILE A 278 -1.84 4.18 -2.84
C ILE A 278 -3.29 4.08 -3.30
N GLN A 279 -3.52 4.18 -4.62
CA GLN A 279 -4.86 3.98 -5.18
C GLN A 279 -5.36 2.57 -4.84
N PRO A 280 -6.63 2.41 -4.40
CA PRO A 280 -7.16 1.09 -4.04
C PRO A 280 -7.06 0.04 -5.16
N ASN A 281 -7.17 0.46 -6.41
CA ASN A 281 -7.09 -0.39 -7.60
C ASN A 281 -5.68 -0.46 -8.22
N LYS A 282 -4.64 0.08 -7.54
CA LYS A 282 -3.27 -0.03 -8.05
C LYS A 282 -2.87 -1.50 -8.14
N ALA A 283 -2.28 -1.87 -9.27
CA ALA A 283 -1.79 -3.23 -9.47
C ALA A 283 -0.80 -3.63 -8.35
N ILE A 284 -0.81 -4.88 -7.96
CA ILE A 284 0.06 -5.55 -7.00
C ILE A 284 -0.14 -5.11 -5.54
N VAL A 285 -0.18 -3.82 -5.22
CA VAL A 285 -0.13 -3.28 -3.85
C VAL A 285 -1.41 -2.56 -3.40
N GLY A 286 -2.33 -2.29 -4.31
CA GLY A 286 -3.60 -1.64 -3.98
C GLY A 286 -4.49 -2.54 -3.11
N ALA A 287 -5.30 -1.94 -2.25
CA ALA A 287 -6.19 -2.67 -1.34
C ALA A 287 -7.15 -3.64 -2.06
N ASN A 288 -7.50 -3.33 -3.32
CA ASN A 288 -8.39 -4.16 -4.14
C ASN A 288 -7.64 -5.13 -5.09
N ALA A 289 -6.31 -5.13 -5.09
CA ALA A 289 -5.52 -5.88 -6.07
C ALA A 289 -5.82 -7.40 -6.07
N PHE A 290 -6.24 -7.93 -4.91
CA PHE A 290 -6.60 -9.33 -4.72
C PHE A 290 -8.04 -9.52 -4.25
N ALA A 291 -8.86 -8.46 -4.26
CA ALA A 291 -10.23 -8.53 -3.77
C ALA A 291 -11.22 -8.92 -4.88
N HIS A 292 -12.12 -9.83 -4.58
CA HIS A 292 -13.16 -10.29 -5.49
C HIS A 292 -14.55 -10.08 -4.87
N THR A 293 -15.41 -9.29 -5.52
CA THR A 293 -16.77 -9.01 -5.06
C THR A 293 -17.85 -9.71 -5.91
N SER A 294 -17.51 -10.09 -7.15
CA SER A 294 -18.45 -10.78 -8.05
C SER A 294 -18.68 -12.21 -7.59
N GLY A 295 -19.96 -12.63 -7.48
CA GLY A 295 -20.32 -13.98 -7.07
C GLY A 295 -19.75 -15.08 -7.98
N ILE A 296 -19.63 -14.83 -9.30
CA ILE A 296 -19.02 -15.77 -10.26
C ILE A 296 -17.53 -15.92 -9.97
N HIS A 297 -16.82 -14.82 -9.69
CA HIS A 297 -15.39 -14.86 -9.35
C HIS A 297 -15.17 -15.61 -8.02
N GLN A 298 -15.97 -15.29 -7.00
CA GLN A 298 -15.89 -15.96 -5.70
C GLN A 298 -16.15 -17.47 -5.79
N ASP A 299 -17.17 -17.89 -6.57
CA ASP A 299 -17.45 -19.31 -6.81
C ASP A 299 -16.29 -20.01 -7.56
N GLY A 300 -15.68 -19.33 -8.53
CA GLY A 300 -14.49 -19.84 -9.22
C GLY A 300 -13.32 -20.06 -8.28
N LEU A 301 -12.98 -19.03 -7.46
CA LEU A 301 -11.88 -19.08 -6.49
C LEU A 301 -12.05 -20.17 -5.42
N LEU A 302 -13.29 -20.41 -4.96
CA LEU A 302 -13.60 -21.48 -4.01
C LEU A 302 -13.36 -22.86 -4.60
N LYS A 303 -13.52 -23.02 -5.91
CA LYS A 303 -13.26 -24.27 -6.64
C LYS A 303 -11.77 -24.44 -6.94
N ASP A 304 -11.14 -23.41 -7.49
CA ASP A 304 -9.71 -23.36 -7.77
C ASP A 304 -9.25 -21.90 -7.87
N LYS A 305 -8.26 -21.51 -7.05
CA LYS A 305 -7.73 -20.14 -7.03
C LYS A 305 -7.20 -19.68 -8.38
N THR A 306 -6.65 -20.58 -9.18
CA THR A 306 -6.08 -20.25 -10.50
C THR A 306 -7.12 -19.78 -11.52
N THR A 307 -8.42 -19.93 -11.23
CA THR A 307 -9.50 -19.47 -12.12
C THR A 307 -9.49 -17.95 -12.31
N TYR A 308 -9.06 -17.19 -11.29
CA TYR A 308 -9.05 -15.71 -11.32
C TYR A 308 -7.79 -15.09 -10.71
N GLU A 309 -6.87 -15.86 -10.15
CA GLU A 309 -5.62 -15.38 -9.56
C GLU A 309 -4.42 -15.79 -10.42
N ILE A 310 -3.71 -14.81 -10.97
CA ILE A 310 -2.44 -15.02 -11.69
C ILE A 310 -1.23 -15.01 -10.73
N MET A 311 -1.41 -14.55 -9.51
CA MET A 311 -0.44 -14.53 -8.41
C MET A 311 -1.19 -14.61 -7.08
N ARG A 312 -0.51 -15.06 -6.04
CA ARG A 312 -1.08 -15.16 -4.70
C ARG A 312 -0.73 -13.92 -3.85
N PRO A 313 -1.63 -13.47 -2.96
CA PRO A 313 -1.34 -12.36 -2.03
C PRO A 313 -0.05 -12.56 -1.25
N GLU A 314 0.20 -13.77 -0.78
CA GLU A 314 1.38 -14.12 0.01
C GLU A 314 2.69 -13.92 -0.77
N SER A 315 2.66 -14.07 -2.11
CA SER A 315 3.83 -13.88 -2.97
C SER A 315 4.33 -12.44 -3.02
N VAL A 316 3.53 -11.49 -2.54
CA VAL A 316 3.88 -10.07 -2.43
C VAL A 316 3.87 -9.57 -0.98
N GLY A 317 3.81 -10.49 0.00
CA GLY A 317 3.85 -10.19 1.42
C GLY A 317 2.54 -9.65 2.00
N LEU A 318 1.42 -10.00 1.38
CA LEU A 318 0.09 -9.77 1.96
C LEU A 318 -0.37 -11.04 2.67
N GLU A 319 -0.88 -10.87 3.89
CA GLU A 319 -1.65 -11.93 4.55
C GLU A 319 -2.95 -12.16 3.76
N GLN A 320 -3.58 -13.32 3.93
CA GLN A 320 -4.80 -13.69 3.18
C GLN A 320 -5.78 -12.53 3.10
N VAL A 321 -6.24 -12.23 1.90
CA VAL A 321 -7.23 -11.18 1.68
C VAL A 321 -8.53 -11.60 2.35
N LYS A 322 -9.02 -10.79 3.26
CA LYS A 322 -10.38 -10.92 3.79
C LYS A 322 -11.35 -10.78 2.63
N LEU A 323 -12.20 -11.78 2.41
CA LEU A 323 -13.28 -11.71 1.43
C LEU A 323 -14.18 -10.52 1.80
N VAL A 324 -14.06 -9.43 1.07
CA VAL A 324 -14.95 -8.27 1.25
C VAL A 324 -16.32 -8.67 0.73
N MET A 325 -17.27 -8.77 1.65
CA MET A 325 -18.64 -9.07 1.29
C MET A 325 -19.36 -7.80 0.81
N GLY A 326 -20.18 -7.93 -0.22
CA GLY A 326 -20.88 -6.79 -0.81
C GLY A 326 -22.12 -7.20 -1.59
N LYS A 327 -22.77 -6.21 -2.22
CA LYS A 327 -24.03 -6.37 -2.97
C LYS A 327 -24.00 -7.52 -3.99
N LEU A 328 -22.85 -7.78 -4.62
CA LEU A 328 -22.67 -8.80 -5.65
C LEU A 328 -22.25 -10.17 -5.09
N SER A 329 -21.99 -10.29 -3.79
CA SER A 329 -21.63 -11.57 -3.17
C SER A 329 -22.78 -12.55 -3.23
N GLY A 330 -22.47 -13.78 -3.65
CA GLY A 330 -23.42 -14.88 -3.75
C GLY A 330 -23.67 -15.57 -2.40
N ARG A 331 -24.78 -16.34 -2.32
CA ARG A 331 -25.17 -17.08 -1.11
C ARG A 331 -24.09 -18.07 -0.64
N HIS A 332 -23.41 -18.71 -1.57
CA HIS A 332 -22.36 -19.69 -1.24
C HIS A 332 -21.17 -19.04 -0.53
N ALA A 333 -20.69 -17.90 -1.04
CA ALA A 333 -19.63 -17.13 -0.40
C ALA A 333 -20.05 -16.58 0.97
N PHE A 334 -21.31 -16.14 1.12
CA PHE A 334 -21.86 -15.71 2.40
C PHE A 334 -21.88 -16.85 3.43
N ARG A 335 -22.36 -18.04 3.06
CA ARG A 335 -22.31 -19.23 3.91
C ARG A 335 -20.89 -19.55 4.34
N GLN A 336 -19.97 -19.69 3.36
CA GLN A 336 -18.59 -20.03 3.66
C GLN A 336 -17.97 -19.02 4.64
N ARG A 337 -18.26 -17.73 4.47
CA ARG A 337 -17.76 -16.71 5.40
C ARG A 337 -18.32 -16.86 6.81
N LEU A 338 -19.60 -17.22 6.94
CA LEU A 338 -20.18 -17.52 8.26
C LEU A 338 -19.54 -18.77 8.90
N GLU A 339 -19.28 -19.81 8.11
CA GLU A 339 -18.57 -21.00 8.58
C GLU A 339 -17.14 -20.70 9.01
N ASP A 340 -16.41 -19.86 8.25
CA ASP A 340 -15.06 -19.37 8.61
C ASP A 340 -15.06 -18.57 9.91
N LEU A 341 -16.13 -17.79 10.17
CA LEU A 341 -16.37 -17.09 11.41
C LEU A 341 -16.88 -17.99 12.55
N GLY A 342 -17.02 -19.31 12.30
CA GLY A 342 -17.41 -20.31 13.29
C GLY A 342 -18.93 -20.47 13.50
N TYR A 343 -19.76 -19.84 12.65
CA TYR A 343 -21.22 -20.00 12.73
C TYR A 343 -21.68 -21.25 11.99
N LYS A 344 -22.37 -22.14 12.67
CA LYS A 344 -23.06 -23.31 12.08
C LYS A 344 -24.55 -23.03 12.05
N LEU A 345 -25.04 -22.63 10.89
CA LEU A 345 -26.44 -22.31 10.64
C LEU A 345 -27.10 -23.40 9.78
N THR A 346 -28.39 -23.63 9.99
CA THR A 346 -29.22 -24.46 9.09
C THR A 346 -29.44 -23.78 7.74
N GLU A 347 -29.89 -24.49 6.73
CA GLU A 347 -30.20 -23.92 5.40
C GLU A 347 -31.23 -22.79 5.48
N GLU A 348 -32.20 -22.90 6.37
CA GLU A 348 -33.27 -21.92 6.57
C GLU A 348 -32.72 -20.65 7.22
N GLU A 349 -31.89 -20.79 8.26
CA GLU A 349 -31.19 -19.68 8.93
C GLU A 349 -30.24 -18.95 7.97
N VAL A 350 -29.48 -19.69 7.15
CA VAL A 350 -28.62 -19.09 6.11
C VAL A 350 -29.42 -18.29 5.10
N ASN A 351 -30.62 -18.78 4.70
CA ASN A 351 -31.47 -18.07 3.74
C ASN A 351 -31.97 -16.75 4.33
N HIS A 352 -32.49 -16.76 5.55
CA HIS A 352 -32.97 -15.55 6.23
C HIS A 352 -31.83 -14.55 6.47
N ALA A 353 -30.69 -15.01 6.95
CA ALA A 353 -29.51 -14.17 7.14
C ALA A 353 -29.02 -13.58 5.82
N PHE A 354 -29.06 -14.36 4.72
CA PHE A 354 -28.66 -13.90 3.39
C PHE A 354 -29.60 -12.83 2.83
N GLU A 355 -30.91 -12.94 3.02
CA GLU A 355 -31.86 -11.89 2.62
C GLU A 355 -31.61 -10.57 3.35
N ARG A 356 -31.25 -10.64 4.64
CA ARG A 356 -30.88 -9.46 5.43
C ARG A 356 -29.56 -8.88 4.98
N PHE A 357 -28.57 -9.75 4.75
CA PHE A 357 -27.29 -9.35 4.16
C PHE A 357 -27.50 -8.58 2.86
N LYS A 358 -28.36 -9.05 1.96
CA LYS A 358 -28.66 -8.35 0.71
C LYS A 358 -29.27 -6.97 0.94
N ARG A 359 -30.21 -6.86 1.87
CA ARG A 359 -30.81 -5.56 2.23
C ARG A 359 -29.79 -4.58 2.82
N LEU A 360 -28.90 -5.08 3.69
CA LEU A 360 -27.83 -4.25 4.25
C LEU A 360 -26.82 -3.85 3.16
N ALA A 361 -26.45 -4.76 2.27
CA ALA A 361 -25.53 -4.51 1.17
C ALA A 361 -26.09 -3.55 0.09
N ASP A 362 -27.40 -3.35 0.03
CA ASP A 362 -28.02 -2.30 -0.79
C ASP A 362 -27.90 -0.90 -0.16
N GLN A 363 -27.75 -0.84 1.16
CA GLN A 363 -27.65 0.41 1.93
C GLN A 363 -26.21 0.80 2.27
N LYS A 364 -25.32 -0.18 2.43
CA LYS A 364 -23.93 -0.01 2.88
C LYS A 364 -22.98 -0.41 1.76
N LYS A 365 -21.99 0.43 1.47
CA LYS A 365 -21.04 0.23 0.37
C LYS A 365 -20.12 -0.97 0.58
N GLU A 366 -19.74 -1.23 1.82
CA GLU A 366 -18.87 -2.34 2.23
C GLU A 366 -19.48 -3.03 3.45
N ILE A 367 -19.51 -4.36 3.45
CA ILE A 367 -19.98 -5.19 4.55
C ILE A 367 -18.76 -5.83 5.22
N TYR A 368 -18.57 -5.52 6.49
CA TYR A 368 -17.51 -6.06 7.31
C TYR A 368 -17.96 -7.30 8.09
N GLU A 369 -17.01 -7.98 8.73
CA GLU A 369 -17.30 -9.17 9.54
C GLU A 369 -18.26 -8.87 10.68
N GLU A 370 -18.10 -7.70 11.28
CA GLU A 370 -18.96 -7.20 12.34
C GLU A 370 -20.42 -7.06 11.88
N ASP A 371 -20.64 -6.67 10.62
CA ASP A 371 -21.98 -6.61 10.03
C ASP A 371 -22.61 -8.00 9.88
N LEU A 372 -21.80 -8.98 9.47
CA LEU A 372 -22.24 -10.38 9.36
C LEU A 372 -22.59 -10.95 10.73
N GLU A 373 -21.77 -10.65 11.74
CA GLU A 373 -22.06 -11.02 13.14
C GLU A 373 -23.36 -10.41 13.63
N VAL A 374 -23.64 -9.16 13.29
CA VAL A 374 -24.92 -8.50 13.61
C VAL A 374 -26.09 -9.23 12.94
N ILE A 375 -25.99 -9.51 11.64
CA ILE A 375 -27.03 -10.21 10.90
C ILE A 375 -27.35 -11.56 11.53
N VAL A 376 -26.33 -12.36 11.84
CA VAL A 376 -26.50 -13.67 12.48
C VAL A 376 -27.04 -13.54 13.90
N SER A 377 -26.49 -12.60 14.68
CA SER A 377 -26.89 -12.43 16.07
C SER A 377 -28.31 -11.87 16.23
N GLU A 378 -28.81 -11.11 15.26
CA GLU A 378 -30.21 -10.66 15.27
C GLU A 378 -31.19 -11.77 14.87
N GLU A 379 -30.79 -12.71 14.00
CA GLU A 379 -31.60 -13.93 13.78
C GLU A 379 -31.63 -14.82 15.04
N VAL A 380 -30.48 -14.89 15.73
CA VAL A 380 -30.34 -15.61 17.00
C VAL A 380 -31.02 -14.85 18.17
N ALA A 381 -30.94 -13.51 18.20
CA ALA A 381 -31.50 -12.67 19.30
C ALA A 381 -33.03 -12.56 19.27
N LYS A 382 -33.66 -12.79 18.12
CA LYS A 382 -35.14 -12.95 18.10
C LYS A 382 -35.63 -14.12 18.98
N MET A 383 -34.73 -14.95 19.47
CA MET A 383 -35.05 -16.14 20.26
C MET A 383 -34.92 -15.98 21.77
N SER A 384 -34.23 -14.96 22.31
CA SER A 384 -34.35 -14.59 23.75
C SER A 384 -33.61 -13.28 24.09
N GLU A 385 -34.29 -12.14 24.14
CA GLU A 385 -33.81 -10.96 24.87
C GLU A 385 -33.97 -11.21 26.38
N ARG A 386 -32.89 -11.66 27.03
CA ARG A 386 -32.87 -11.89 28.47
C ARG A 386 -32.93 -10.59 29.25
N VAL A 387 -32.30 -9.54 28.73
CA VAL A 387 -32.21 -8.21 29.35
C VAL A 387 -32.71 -7.14 28.37
N VAL A 388 -33.74 -6.42 28.74
CA VAL A 388 -34.37 -5.38 27.93
C VAL A 388 -34.34 -4.05 28.67
N LEU A 389 -33.88 -2.97 27.99
CA LEU A 389 -33.95 -1.61 28.52
C LEU A 389 -35.38 -1.09 28.50
N LYS A 390 -35.92 -0.71 29.65
CA LYS A 390 -37.26 -0.07 29.76
C LYS A 390 -37.15 1.44 29.81
N SER A 391 -36.34 1.95 30.73
CA SER A 391 -36.09 3.38 30.86
C SER A 391 -34.74 3.64 31.52
N PHE A 392 -34.18 4.82 31.32
CA PHE A 392 -33.09 5.33 32.14
C PHE A 392 -33.18 6.85 32.28
N GLN A 393 -32.57 7.37 33.34
CA GLN A 393 -32.36 8.79 33.56
C GLN A 393 -30.90 9.02 33.94
N VAL A 394 -30.26 10.02 33.32
CA VAL A 394 -28.89 10.41 33.63
C VAL A 394 -28.86 11.86 34.09
N GLU A 395 -28.21 12.09 35.21
CA GLU A 395 -27.85 13.42 35.69
C GLU A 395 -26.33 13.61 35.57
N SER A 396 -25.91 14.62 34.84
CA SER A 396 -24.49 14.92 34.60
C SER A 396 -24.26 16.42 34.46
N GLY A 397 -23.07 16.91 34.86
CA GLY A 397 -22.71 18.32 34.72
C GLY A 397 -21.29 18.57 35.30
N THR A 398 -20.74 19.74 35.03
CA THR A 398 -19.36 20.10 35.43
C THR A 398 -19.09 20.02 36.93
N ASN A 399 -20.15 20.17 37.77
CA ASN A 399 -20.04 20.15 39.24
C ASN A 399 -20.91 19.04 39.87
N LYS A 400 -21.32 18.04 39.09
CA LYS A 400 -22.10 16.90 39.57
C LYS A 400 -21.42 15.61 39.20
N THR A 401 -21.31 14.67 40.11
CA THR A 401 -20.94 13.29 39.81
C THR A 401 -21.98 12.69 38.86
N PRO A 402 -21.59 12.19 37.68
CA PRO A 402 -22.53 11.56 36.76
C PRO A 402 -23.22 10.37 37.44
N THR A 403 -24.58 10.42 37.46
CA THR A 403 -25.40 9.41 38.07
C THR A 403 -26.43 8.90 37.07
N ALA A 404 -26.55 7.60 36.92
CA ALA A 404 -27.57 6.96 36.08
C ALA A 404 -28.53 6.13 36.93
N THR A 405 -29.83 6.32 36.73
CA THR A 405 -30.87 5.42 37.22
C THR A 405 -31.38 4.63 36.02
N VAL A 406 -31.25 3.31 36.05
CA VAL A 406 -31.59 2.43 34.92
C VAL A 406 -32.67 1.44 35.36
N GLU A 407 -33.65 1.24 34.50
CA GLU A 407 -34.73 0.26 34.68
C GLU A 407 -34.61 -0.80 33.56
N LEU A 408 -34.37 -2.04 33.94
CA LEU A 408 -34.25 -3.20 33.07
C LEU A 408 -35.34 -4.22 33.36
N GLU A 409 -35.79 -4.89 32.30
CA GLU A 409 -36.47 -6.19 32.46
C GLU A 409 -35.45 -7.30 32.29
N ILE A 410 -35.22 -8.07 33.34
CA ILE A 410 -34.28 -9.20 33.37
C ILE A 410 -35.06 -10.48 33.60
N ASP A 411 -35.01 -11.42 32.66
CA ASP A 411 -35.77 -12.68 32.70
C ASP A 411 -37.26 -12.45 33.04
N GLY A 412 -37.89 -11.39 32.45
CA GLY A 412 -39.28 -11.02 32.62
C GLY A 412 -39.60 -10.28 33.93
N LYS A 413 -38.59 -9.93 34.75
CA LYS A 413 -38.76 -9.17 36.00
C LYS A 413 -38.21 -7.75 35.83
N LEU A 414 -38.99 -6.78 36.26
CA LEU A 414 -38.61 -5.36 36.26
C LEU A 414 -37.69 -5.09 37.47
N VAL A 415 -36.50 -4.53 37.18
CA VAL A 415 -35.49 -4.17 38.20
C VAL A 415 -35.02 -2.76 37.92
N SER A 416 -34.91 -1.92 38.94
CA SER A 416 -34.36 -0.57 38.86
C SER A 416 -33.19 -0.41 39.79
N HIS A 417 -32.12 0.28 39.32
CA HIS A 417 -30.95 0.57 40.13
C HIS A 417 -30.34 1.92 39.74
N SER A 418 -29.66 2.56 40.71
CA SER A 418 -28.91 3.81 40.47
C SER A 418 -27.43 3.60 40.77
N GLY A 419 -26.60 4.13 39.91
CA GLY A 419 -25.15 4.06 40.03
C GLY A 419 -24.46 5.33 39.54
N THR A 420 -23.16 5.49 39.86
CA THR A 420 -22.33 6.61 39.48
C THR A 420 -21.21 6.18 38.54
N GLY A 421 -20.68 7.12 37.75
CA GLY A 421 -19.55 6.89 36.85
C GLY A 421 -18.71 8.12 36.61
N ASP A 422 -17.65 7.97 35.83
CA ASP A 422 -16.75 9.07 35.47
C ASP A 422 -17.35 9.99 34.38
N GLY A 423 -18.36 9.49 33.66
CA GLY A 423 -19.15 10.20 32.68
C GLY A 423 -20.56 9.61 32.54
N PRO A 424 -21.46 10.24 31.75
CA PRO A 424 -22.83 9.77 31.62
C PRO A 424 -22.94 8.34 31.06
N VAL A 425 -22.14 8.00 30.06
CA VAL A 425 -22.10 6.63 29.49
C VAL A 425 -21.52 5.62 30.48
N ASP A 426 -20.45 5.98 31.20
CA ASP A 426 -19.84 5.11 32.20
C ASP A 426 -20.79 4.84 33.38
N ALA A 427 -21.54 5.86 33.83
CA ALA A 427 -22.55 5.69 34.85
C ALA A 427 -23.67 4.70 34.43
N VAL A 428 -24.12 4.77 33.17
CA VAL A 428 -25.11 3.83 32.62
C VAL A 428 -24.52 2.42 32.55
N TYR A 429 -23.28 2.27 32.04
CA TYR A 429 -22.64 0.96 31.88
C TYR A 429 -22.36 0.28 33.21
N ARG A 430 -21.83 1.00 34.21
CA ARG A 430 -21.62 0.48 35.56
C ARG A 430 -22.91 0.07 36.22
N THR A 431 -23.99 0.84 36.03
CA THR A 431 -25.31 0.50 36.57
C THR A 431 -25.87 -0.76 35.93
N ILE A 432 -25.80 -0.90 34.59
CA ILE A 432 -26.22 -2.10 33.87
C ILE A 432 -25.38 -3.30 34.30
N ALA A 433 -24.06 -3.16 34.42
CA ALA A 433 -23.17 -4.23 34.86
C ALA A 433 -23.49 -4.73 36.25
N ALA A 434 -23.80 -3.82 37.19
CA ALA A 434 -24.22 -4.19 38.56
C ALA A 434 -25.54 -4.95 38.56
N MET A 435 -26.53 -4.54 37.75
CA MET A 435 -27.85 -5.18 37.66
C MET A 435 -27.78 -6.56 37.00
N THR A 436 -26.93 -6.72 35.98
CA THR A 436 -26.77 -7.97 35.23
C THR A 436 -25.72 -8.91 35.85
N GLN A 437 -24.98 -8.42 36.84
CA GLN A 437 -23.87 -9.15 37.51
C GLN A 437 -22.78 -9.64 36.52
N THR A 438 -22.63 -8.98 35.36
CA THR A 438 -21.63 -9.33 34.37
C THR A 438 -20.22 -9.00 34.87
N LYS A 439 -19.26 -9.83 34.51
CA LYS A 439 -17.83 -9.58 34.70
C LYS A 439 -17.14 -9.08 33.43
N SER A 440 -17.94 -8.72 32.43
CA SER A 440 -17.43 -8.30 31.13
C SER A 440 -16.56 -7.05 31.23
N LYS A 441 -15.49 -7.03 30.41
CA LYS A 441 -14.63 -5.87 30.23
C LYS A 441 -14.94 -5.21 28.90
N LEU A 442 -15.11 -3.90 28.91
CA LEU A 442 -15.22 -3.11 27.69
C LEU A 442 -13.84 -2.96 27.04
N LEU A 443 -13.65 -3.52 25.84
CA LEU A 443 -12.41 -3.45 25.09
C LEU A 443 -12.38 -2.31 24.08
N MET A 444 -13.55 -1.93 23.54
CA MET A 444 -13.69 -0.87 22.54
C MET A 444 -15.04 -0.17 22.71
N PHE A 445 -15.01 1.15 22.50
CA PHE A 445 -16.18 2.01 22.41
C PHE A 445 -15.98 2.95 21.22
N GLY A 446 -16.89 2.91 20.27
CA GLY A 446 -16.86 3.75 19.07
C GLY A 446 -18.20 4.41 18.82
N VAL A 447 -18.18 5.66 18.37
CA VAL A 447 -19.37 6.42 18.00
C VAL A 447 -19.22 6.91 16.57
N ASN A 448 -20.21 6.61 15.73
CA ASN A 448 -20.27 7.05 14.34
C ASN A 448 -21.57 7.83 14.10
N ALA A 449 -21.51 8.93 13.36
CA ALA A 449 -22.71 9.62 12.90
C ALA A 449 -23.25 8.91 11.64
N ILE A 450 -24.53 8.52 11.65
CA ILE A 450 -25.19 7.89 10.50
C ILE A 450 -25.77 8.96 9.56
N THR A 451 -26.29 10.05 10.13
CA THR A 451 -26.92 11.15 9.38
C THR A 451 -26.30 12.50 9.77
N GLY A 452 -26.49 13.54 8.95
CA GLY A 452 -26.02 14.90 9.24
C GLY A 452 -27.12 15.75 9.86
N GLY A 453 -26.75 16.78 10.66
CA GLY A 453 -27.68 17.71 11.31
C GLY A 453 -27.66 17.62 12.83
N THR A 454 -28.42 18.49 13.51
CA THR A 454 -28.51 18.53 14.98
C THR A 454 -29.35 17.40 15.56
N ASP A 455 -30.11 16.71 14.73
CA ASP A 455 -30.97 15.54 15.00
C ASP A 455 -30.36 14.25 14.38
N ALA A 456 -29.05 14.28 14.11
CA ALA A 456 -28.35 13.14 13.52
C ALA A 456 -28.47 11.88 14.39
N GLN A 457 -28.79 10.76 13.75
CA GLN A 457 -28.73 9.45 14.38
C GLN A 457 -27.27 9.05 14.61
N GLY A 458 -26.93 8.76 15.86
CA GLY A 458 -25.64 8.23 16.26
C GLY A 458 -25.69 6.71 16.40
N GLU A 459 -24.71 6.02 15.82
CA GLU A 459 -24.47 4.60 16.05
C GLU A 459 -23.36 4.43 17.07
N VAL A 460 -23.60 3.61 18.08
CA VAL A 460 -22.58 3.19 19.04
C VAL A 460 -22.26 1.73 18.83
N SER A 461 -20.96 1.45 18.69
CA SER A 461 -20.42 0.10 18.65
C SER A 461 -19.56 -0.15 19.88
N VAL A 462 -19.77 -1.28 20.55
CA VAL A 462 -18.96 -1.70 21.68
C VAL A 462 -18.39 -3.10 21.44
N ARG A 463 -17.22 -3.36 22.01
CA ARG A 463 -16.65 -4.71 22.11
C ARG A 463 -16.42 -5.03 23.58
N VAL A 464 -16.98 -6.14 24.03
CA VAL A 464 -16.86 -6.59 25.42
C VAL A 464 -16.31 -8.01 25.47
N GLU A 465 -15.57 -8.33 26.53
CA GLU A 465 -14.99 -9.64 26.78
C GLU A 465 -15.47 -10.16 28.15
N GLU A 466 -15.87 -11.42 28.19
CA GLU A 466 -16.15 -12.16 29.44
C GLU A 466 -15.76 -13.62 29.28
N ASP A 467 -15.04 -14.17 30.25
CA ASP A 467 -14.54 -15.55 30.28
C ASP A 467 -13.78 -15.98 29.00
N GLY A 468 -12.95 -15.06 28.45
CA GLY A 468 -12.14 -15.29 27.24
C GLY A 468 -12.95 -15.26 25.93
N ARG A 469 -14.21 -14.84 25.98
CA ARG A 469 -15.04 -14.64 24.80
C ARG A 469 -15.27 -13.16 24.55
N THR A 470 -14.98 -12.72 23.34
CA THR A 470 -15.20 -11.34 22.90
C THR A 470 -16.45 -11.27 22.01
N VAL A 471 -17.33 -10.32 22.24
CA VAL A 471 -18.50 -10.05 21.42
C VAL A 471 -18.65 -8.55 21.13
N SER A 472 -19.25 -8.23 19.98
CA SER A 472 -19.58 -6.85 19.60
C SER A 472 -21.06 -6.58 19.80
N GLY A 473 -21.38 -5.40 20.32
CA GLY A 473 -22.75 -4.90 20.46
C GLY A 473 -22.93 -3.59 19.72
N HIS A 474 -24.13 -3.40 19.16
CA HIS A 474 -24.49 -2.20 18.39
C HIS A 474 -25.79 -1.62 18.89
N GLY A 475 -25.91 -0.29 18.87
CA GLY A 475 -27.11 0.45 19.20
C GLY A 475 -27.14 1.77 18.44
N ALA A 476 -28.31 2.14 17.95
CA ALA A 476 -28.52 3.41 17.24
C ALA A 476 -29.68 4.18 17.87
N ASP A 477 -29.47 5.47 18.05
CA ASP A 477 -30.52 6.42 18.53
C ASP A 477 -30.08 7.85 18.19
N THR A 478 -31.00 8.79 18.26
CA THR A 478 -30.69 10.23 18.23
C THR A 478 -30.02 10.71 19.52
N ASP A 479 -30.24 10.01 20.63
CA ASP A 479 -29.53 10.21 21.89
C ASP A 479 -28.38 9.18 22.01
N ILE A 480 -27.16 9.68 22.03
CA ILE A 480 -25.93 8.87 22.10
C ILE A 480 -25.87 7.98 23.37
N ILE A 481 -26.44 8.43 24.49
CA ILE A 481 -26.47 7.66 25.74
C ILE A 481 -27.42 6.47 25.58
N THR A 482 -28.56 6.70 24.94
CA THR A 482 -29.52 5.64 24.58
C THR A 482 -28.89 4.63 23.63
N ALA A 483 -28.22 5.11 22.58
CA ALA A 483 -27.50 4.26 21.63
C ALA A 483 -26.42 3.41 22.35
N ALA A 484 -25.66 4.02 23.27
CA ALA A 484 -24.64 3.35 24.06
C ALA A 484 -25.25 2.27 24.98
N ALA A 485 -26.32 2.57 25.71
CA ALA A 485 -27.02 1.60 26.57
C ALA A 485 -27.51 0.39 25.77
N ARG A 486 -28.13 0.62 24.61
CA ARG A 486 -28.59 -0.44 23.70
C ARG A 486 -27.41 -1.29 23.17
N ALA A 487 -26.32 -0.66 22.77
CA ALA A 487 -25.13 -1.36 22.30
C ALA A 487 -24.56 -2.31 23.38
N TYR A 488 -24.46 -1.82 24.62
CA TYR A 488 -23.94 -2.62 25.73
C TYR A 488 -24.85 -3.79 26.08
N LEU A 489 -26.17 -3.55 26.19
CA LEU A 489 -27.17 -4.61 26.43
C LEU A 489 -27.21 -5.65 25.31
N ASN A 490 -27.08 -5.22 24.06
CA ASN A 490 -26.98 -6.14 22.92
C ASN A 490 -25.77 -7.08 23.07
N ALA A 491 -24.61 -6.56 23.47
CA ALA A 491 -23.43 -7.37 23.73
C ALA A 491 -23.65 -8.34 24.92
N LEU A 492 -24.24 -7.89 26.02
CA LEU A 492 -24.51 -8.74 27.20
C LEU A 492 -25.51 -9.86 26.89
N ASN A 493 -26.57 -9.61 26.14
CA ASN A 493 -27.51 -10.63 25.68
C ASN A 493 -26.83 -11.69 24.82
N LYS A 494 -25.88 -11.29 23.95
CA LYS A 494 -25.05 -12.22 23.17
C LYS A 494 -24.18 -13.08 24.06
N LEU A 495 -23.48 -12.51 25.04
CA LEU A 495 -22.68 -13.28 26.01
C LEU A 495 -23.51 -14.31 26.75
N ALA A 496 -24.71 -13.91 27.25
CA ALA A 496 -25.64 -14.80 27.95
C ALA A 496 -26.11 -15.96 27.05
N TYR A 497 -26.46 -15.69 25.80
CA TYR A 497 -26.85 -16.72 24.84
C TYR A 497 -25.74 -17.74 24.60
N PHE A 498 -24.52 -17.29 24.37
CA PHE A 498 -23.39 -18.19 24.14
C PHE A 498 -23.02 -19.01 25.39
N ALA A 499 -23.17 -18.42 26.59
CA ALA A 499 -22.98 -19.14 27.84
C ALA A 499 -24.00 -20.27 28.03
N ALA A 500 -25.27 -20.00 27.70
CA ALA A 500 -26.35 -21.01 27.75
C ALA A 500 -26.09 -22.17 26.77
N LYS A 501 -25.70 -21.88 25.53
CA LYS A 501 -25.35 -22.93 24.53
C LYS A 501 -24.15 -23.78 24.92
N GLN A 502 -23.18 -23.19 25.62
CA GLN A 502 -22.03 -23.94 26.12
C GLN A 502 -22.41 -24.90 27.24
N ALA A 503 -23.39 -24.54 28.07
CA ALA A 503 -23.93 -25.41 29.12
C ALA A 503 -24.75 -26.60 28.54
N GLU A 504 -25.32 -26.46 27.34
CA GLU A 504 -26.05 -27.52 26.62
C GLU A 504 -25.15 -28.51 25.86
N GLY A 505 -23.82 -28.45 26.01
CA GLY A 505 -22.89 -29.47 25.47
C GLY A 505 -22.50 -29.29 24.00
N ILE A 506 -22.75 -28.13 23.38
CA ILE A 506 -22.28 -27.79 22.04
C ILE A 506 -20.87 -27.18 22.16
N GLN A 507 -19.86 -27.92 21.65
CA GLN A 507 -18.43 -27.62 21.74
C GLN A 507 -18.06 -26.17 21.37
N LYS A 508 -17.02 -25.68 22.10
CA LYS A 508 -16.35 -24.38 21.95
C LYS A 508 -16.29 -23.87 20.52
N VAL A 509 -16.97 -22.77 20.23
CA VAL A 509 -16.63 -21.87 19.15
C VAL A 509 -15.65 -20.86 19.72
N SER A 510 -14.37 -21.03 19.42
CA SER A 510 -13.32 -20.06 19.76
C SER A 510 -13.34 -18.99 18.67
N LEU A 511 -13.70 -17.79 19.02
CA LEU A 511 -13.45 -16.60 18.22
C LEU A 511 -12.13 -15.99 18.73
N ILE A 512 -11.07 -16.12 17.94
CA ILE A 512 -9.83 -15.35 18.09
C ILE A 512 -9.93 -14.13 17.18
#